data_f83241c0e91d946e331bdb84d66eed80
#
_entry.id   f83241c0e91d946e331bdb84d66eed80
#
_cell.length_a   1.000
_cell.length_b   1.000
_cell.length_c   1.000
_cell.angle_alpha   90.00
_cell.angle_beta   90.00
_cell.angle_gamma   90.00
#
_symmetry.space_group_name_H-M   'P 1'
#
loop_
_entity.id
_entity.type
_entity.pdbx_description
1 polymer ?
#
loop_
_entity_poly.entity_id
_entity_poly.type
_entity_poly.pdbx_seq_one_letter_code
_entity_poly.pdbx_strand_id
1 'polypeptide(L)'
;VTVSPFFMAEVEVTWDQYWAFYGNTMSEGRTPPETVYANNSNPNVDAISGPTPPFGFPDQGWGGGDRPAITMTHYAAETFCQWLSKKTGKTYRLPTEAEWEYAARGGTETPYFFTGNPKDFSDQGFWRKFFDAKTDSIGSYVIYSKNSKNKTQEPDLVKANPFGLKNMLGNVMEYCADKYDPEAYAKSGSSATDPLVTEGTEWVVRGGNYTSDAADLRCASRDY
;
A
#
# COMPACT_ATOMS: atom_id res chain seq x y z
N VAL A 1 -4.94 21.32 0.33
CA VAL A 1 -3.57 20.79 0.35
C VAL A 1 -3.02 20.87 -1.07
N THR A 2 -1.78 21.35 -1.21
CA THR A 2 -1.03 21.36 -2.47
C THR A 2 0.05 20.28 -2.39
N VAL A 3 0.22 19.51 -3.46
CA VAL A 3 1.26 18.48 -3.57
C VAL A 3 2.17 18.83 -4.74
N SER A 4 3.48 18.85 -4.49
CA SER A 4 4.50 19.08 -5.52
C SER A 4 4.57 17.89 -6.49
N PRO A 5 5.03 18.08 -7.73
CA PRO A 5 5.17 16.98 -8.69
C PRO A 5 6.07 15.86 -8.16
N PHE A 6 5.62 14.61 -8.29
CA PHE A 6 6.35 13.42 -7.90
C PHE A 6 6.12 12.28 -8.88
N PHE A 7 6.95 11.26 -8.81
CA PHE A 7 6.76 9.99 -9.51
C PHE A 7 6.29 8.92 -8.54
N MET A 8 5.40 8.05 -8.98
CA MET A 8 4.92 6.90 -8.22
C MET A 8 5.04 5.63 -9.07
N ALA A 9 5.34 4.51 -8.43
CA ALA A 9 5.31 3.21 -9.11
C ALA A 9 3.90 2.88 -9.59
N GLU A 10 3.79 2.26 -10.76
CA GLU A 10 2.48 1.92 -11.37
C GLU A 10 1.70 0.88 -10.54
N VAL A 11 2.43 0.03 -9.85
CA VAL A 11 1.90 -1.08 -9.02
C VAL A 11 2.63 -1.12 -7.68
N GLU A 12 2.06 -1.86 -6.73
CA GLU A 12 2.73 -2.16 -5.45
C GLU A 12 4.07 -2.86 -5.71
N VAL A 13 5.04 -2.71 -4.80
CA VAL A 13 6.32 -3.43 -4.89
C VAL A 13 6.06 -4.93 -4.94
N THR A 14 6.54 -5.59 -5.99
CA THR A 14 6.34 -7.03 -6.18
C THR A 14 7.33 -7.88 -5.39
N TRP A 15 7.00 -9.17 -5.21
CA TRP A 15 7.93 -10.11 -4.58
C TRP A 15 9.24 -10.22 -5.33
N ASP A 16 9.23 -10.22 -6.66
CA ASP A 16 10.47 -10.30 -7.45
C ASP A 16 11.38 -9.09 -7.20
N GLN A 17 10.79 -7.89 -7.09
CA GLN A 17 11.53 -6.67 -6.75
C GLN A 17 12.07 -6.72 -5.31
N TYR A 18 11.26 -7.17 -4.37
CA TYR A 18 11.66 -7.25 -2.96
C TYR A 18 12.72 -8.34 -2.72
N TRP A 19 12.60 -9.50 -3.41
CA TRP A 19 13.62 -10.54 -3.35
C TRP A 19 14.96 -10.10 -3.94
N ALA A 20 14.96 -9.25 -4.95
CA ALA A 20 16.20 -8.64 -5.45
C ALA A 20 16.92 -7.82 -4.39
N PHE A 21 16.17 -7.03 -3.60
CA PHE A 21 16.69 -6.33 -2.44
C PHE A 21 17.23 -7.29 -1.37
N TYR A 22 16.44 -8.26 -0.97
CA TYR A 22 16.80 -9.23 0.04
C TYR A 22 18.06 -10.01 -0.34
N GLY A 23 18.12 -10.57 -1.55
CA GLY A 23 19.27 -11.29 -2.04
C GLY A 23 20.56 -10.46 -2.14
N ASN A 24 20.45 -9.21 -2.57
CA ASN A 24 21.60 -8.31 -2.63
C ASN A 24 22.14 -7.93 -1.25
N THR A 25 21.26 -7.78 -0.28
CA THR A 25 21.66 -7.33 1.06
C THR A 25 22.14 -8.47 1.96
N MET A 26 21.79 -9.70 1.65
CA MET A 26 22.40 -10.89 2.29
C MET A 26 23.90 -10.99 2.01
N SER A 27 24.35 -10.60 0.81
CA SER A 27 25.79 -10.60 0.45
C SER A 27 26.60 -9.50 1.17
N GLU A 28 25.96 -8.54 1.81
CA GLU A 28 26.59 -7.46 2.57
C GLU A 28 26.83 -7.82 4.06
N GLY A 29 26.83 -9.11 4.40
CA GLY A 29 27.15 -9.61 5.73
C GLY A 29 25.95 -9.77 6.66
N ARG A 30 24.75 -9.82 6.12
CA ARG A 30 23.56 -10.16 6.88
C ARG A 30 23.52 -11.64 7.20
N THR A 31 23.13 -11.94 8.42
CA THR A 31 22.86 -13.30 8.82
C THR A 31 21.59 -13.82 8.14
N PRO A 32 21.55 -15.08 7.68
CA PRO A 32 20.31 -15.68 7.18
C PRO A 32 19.15 -15.54 8.19
N PRO A 33 17.90 -15.50 7.73
CA PRO A 33 16.74 -15.31 8.61
C PRO A 33 16.70 -16.26 9.80
N GLU A 34 17.12 -17.49 9.62
CA GLU A 34 17.12 -18.51 10.69
C GLU A 34 18.06 -18.16 11.86
N THR A 35 19.08 -17.33 11.63
CA THR A 35 20.01 -16.90 12.67
C THR A 35 19.69 -15.52 13.23
N VAL A 36 18.93 -14.72 12.53
CA VAL A 36 18.47 -13.41 12.98
C VAL A 36 17.51 -13.56 14.18
N TYR A 37 16.70 -14.62 14.20
CA TYR A 37 15.79 -14.91 15.32
C TYR A 37 16.50 -15.33 16.59
N ALA A 38 17.69 -15.90 16.49
CA ALA A 38 18.45 -16.37 17.62
C ALA A 38 19.23 -15.28 18.37
N ASN A 39 19.48 -14.14 17.75
CA ASN A 39 20.34 -13.08 18.27
C ASN A 39 19.74 -11.69 18.12
N ASN A 40 18.62 -11.44 18.76
CA ASN A 40 17.88 -10.17 18.72
C ASN A 40 18.58 -9.03 19.50
N SER A 41 19.89 -8.96 19.51
CA SER A 41 20.66 -7.97 20.27
C SER A 41 21.28 -6.85 19.42
N ASN A 42 21.14 -6.89 18.10
CA ASN A 42 21.65 -5.85 17.23
C ASN A 42 20.50 -5.06 16.58
N PRO A 43 20.23 -3.82 17.03
CA PRO A 43 19.14 -3.00 16.47
C PRO A 43 19.36 -2.62 15.00
N ASN A 44 20.53 -2.88 14.44
CA ASN A 44 20.85 -2.62 13.03
C ASN A 44 20.77 -3.89 12.16
N VAL A 45 20.60 -5.03 12.77
CA VAL A 45 20.35 -6.30 12.06
C VAL A 45 18.86 -6.53 12.12
N ASP A 46 18.25 -6.05 11.11
CA ASP A 46 16.84 -6.06 11.04
C ASP A 46 16.35 -7.37 10.40
N ALA A 47 15.73 -8.19 11.23
CA ALA A 47 14.83 -9.23 10.75
C ALA A 47 13.81 -8.72 9.72
N ILE A 48 13.76 -7.48 9.54
CA ILE A 48 12.82 -6.65 8.84
C ILE A 48 13.22 -6.43 7.38
N SER A 49 14.46 -6.62 7.02
CA SER A 49 14.84 -6.55 5.61
C SER A 49 14.54 -7.85 4.86
N GLY A 50 14.10 -8.85 5.55
CA GLY A 50 13.41 -10.01 5.04
C GLY A 50 12.02 -10.08 5.66
N PRO A 51 11.07 -10.76 5.01
CA PRO A 51 9.74 -10.96 5.56
C PRO A 51 9.86 -11.62 6.94
N THR A 52 9.20 -11.07 7.91
CA THR A 52 9.28 -11.50 9.30
C THR A 52 8.55 -12.83 9.46
N PRO A 53 9.19 -13.95 9.79
CA PRO A 53 8.44 -15.03 10.44
C PRO A 53 7.98 -14.49 11.82
N PRO A 54 6.91 -14.89 12.37
CA PRO A 54 6.58 -16.28 12.66
C PRO A 54 5.48 -16.88 11.78
N PHE A 55 5.17 -16.27 10.67
CA PHE A 55 3.97 -16.61 9.90
C PHE A 55 4.21 -17.64 8.77
N GLY A 56 5.26 -18.44 8.87
CA GLY A 56 5.60 -19.40 7.82
C GLY A 56 6.29 -18.73 6.64
N PHE A 57 5.92 -19.11 5.44
CA PHE A 57 6.46 -18.47 4.24
C PHE A 57 5.98 -17.02 4.15
N PRO A 58 6.86 -16.08 3.85
CA PRO A 58 6.53 -14.65 3.80
C PRO A 58 5.41 -14.32 2.80
N ASP A 59 5.34 -15.07 1.73
CA ASP A 59 4.28 -14.99 0.72
C ASP A 59 3.00 -15.73 1.13
N GLN A 60 2.92 -16.20 2.39
CA GLN A 60 1.79 -16.98 2.93
C GLN A 60 1.49 -18.27 2.14
N GLY A 61 2.43 -18.74 1.31
CA GLY A 61 2.22 -19.85 0.39
C GLY A 61 1.33 -19.49 -0.81
N TRP A 62 1.11 -18.20 -1.06
CA TRP A 62 0.30 -17.73 -2.19
C TRP A 62 1.08 -17.59 -3.49
N GLY A 63 2.41 -17.68 -3.41
CA GLY A 63 3.35 -17.50 -4.50
C GLY A 63 3.94 -16.10 -4.58
N GLY A 64 5.12 -16.00 -5.18
CA GLY A 64 5.88 -14.77 -5.39
C GLY A 64 5.56 -14.09 -6.72
N GLY A 65 6.62 -13.77 -7.48
CA GLY A 65 6.51 -13.14 -8.79
C GLY A 65 5.97 -11.71 -8.71
N ASP A 66 5.00 -11.42 -9.57
CA ASP A 66 4.38 -10.09 -9.67
C ASP A 66 3.32 -9.80 -8.58
N ARG A 67 3.05 -10.73 -7.67
CA ARG A 67 2.22 -10.44 -6.51
C ARG A 67 2.87 -9.38 -5.62
N PRO A 68 2.10 -8.51 -4.95
CA PRO A 68 2.67 -7.53 -4.03
C PRO A 68 3.40 -8.23 -2.89
N ALA A 69 4.54 -7.69 -2.53
CA ALA A 69 5.29 -8.11 -1.36
C ALA A 69 4.53 -7.70 -0.10
N ILE A 70 4.42 -8.63 0.85
CA ILE A 70 3.64 -8.48 2.10
C ILE A 70 4.46 -8.88 3.31
N THR A 71 3.93 -8.64 4.51
CA THR A 71 4.53 -9.05 5.80
C THR A 71 5.84 -8.32 6.16
N MET A 72 6.12 -7.18 5.56
CA MET A 72 7.22 -6.31 5.96
C MET A 72 6.76 -5.22 6.92
N THR A 73 7.70 -4.67 7.69
CA THR A 73 7.47 -3.50 8.52
C THR A 73 7.69 -2.21 7.72
N HIS A 74 7.26 -1.08 8.27
CA HIS A 74 7.54 0.24 7.72
C HIS A 74 9.06 0.47 7.53
N TYR A 75 9.86 0.11 8.52
CA TYR A 75 11.32 0.22 8.44
C TYR A 75 11.92 -0.60 7.28
N ALA A 76 11.40 -1.80 7.02
CA ALA A 76 11.84 -2.61 5.88
C ALA A 76 11.51 -1.94 4.54
N ALA A 77 10.34 -1.33 4.44
CA ALA A 77 9.92 -0.59 3.25
C ALA A 77 10.82 0.65 3.02
N GLU A 78 11.14 1.41 4.07
CA GLU A 78 12.10 2.52 3.98
C GLU A 78 13.51 2.03 3.59
N THR A 79 13.98 0.93 4.17
CA THR A 79 15.28 0.34 3.86
C THR A 79 15.35 -0.11 2.40
N PHE A 80 14.26 -0.70 1.87
CA PHE A 80 14.14 -1.02 0.45
C PHE A 80 14.28 0.25 -0.42
N CYS A 81 13.59 1.32 -0.09
CA CYS A 81 13.69 2.59 -0.80
C CYS A 81 15.12 3.15 -0.79
N GLN A 82 15.81 3.11 0.35
CA GLN A 82 17.19 3.54 0.48
C GLN A 82 18.15 2.69 -0.35
N TRP A 83 17.97 1.36 -0.32
CA TRP A 83 18.76 0.45 -1.14
C TRP A 83 18.55 0.71 -2.64
N LEU A 84 17.31 0.85 -3.07
CA LEU A 84 16.98 1.12 -4.46
C LEU A 84 17.56 2.47 -4.93
N SER A 85 17.54 3.48 -4.05
CA SER A 85 18.14 4.79 -4.30
C SER A 85 19.65 4.66 -4.55
N LYS A 86 20.36 3.91 -3.71
CA LYS A 86 21.80 3.65 -3.88
C LYS A 86 22.11 2.90 -5.16
N LYS A 87 21.28 1.90 -5.51
CA LYS A 87 21.50 1.07 -6.71
C LYS A 87 21.25 1.81 -8.01
N THR A 88 20.31 2.74 -8.04
CA THR A 88 19.88 3.41 -9.27
C THR A 88 20.44 4.82 -9.44
N GLY A 89 20.93 5.42 -8.36
CA GLY A 89 21.34 6.83 -8.32
C GLY A 89 20.15 7.81 -8.36
N LYS A 90 18.92 7.32 -8.19
CA LYS A 90 17.70 8.14 -8.08
C LYS A 90 17.23 8.15 -6.63
N THR A 91 16.37 9.08 -6.27
CA THR A 91 15.76 9.12 -4.94
C THR A 91 14.45 8.37 -4.92
N TYR A 92 14.38 7.32 -4.10
CA TYR A 92 13.12 6.58 -3.80
C TYR A 92 12.79 6.75 -2.33
N ARG A 93 11.52 6.88 -2.03
CA ARG A 93 10.98 6.99 -0.67
C ARG A 93 9.54 6.51 -0.64
N LEU A 94 9.00 6.30 0.53
CA LEU A 94 7.56 6.14 0.70
C LEU A 94 6.84 7.46 0.33
N PRO A 95 5.61 7.40 -0.20
CA PRO A 95 4.82 8.59 -0.45
C PRO A 95 4.40 9.23 0.88
N THR A 96 4.20 10.55 0.89
CA THR A 96 3.42 11.15 1.97
C THR A 96 1.95 10.72 1.86
N GLU A 97 1.21 10.81 2.94
CA GLU A 97 -0.22 10.48 2.92
C GLU A 97 -0.99 11.35 1.91
N ALA A 98 -0.62 12.62 1.80
CA ALA A 98 -1.22 13.53 0.83
C ALA A 98 -0.89 13.15 -0.63
N GLU A 99 0.34 12.75 -0.91
CA GLU A 99 0.75 12.23 -2.23
C GLU A 99 -0.01 10.95 -2.57
N TRP A 100 -0.11 10.04 -1.61
CA TRP A 100 -0.83 8.78 -1.79
C TRP A 100 -2.31 9.04 -2.14
N GLU A 101 -3.00 9.88 -1.37
CA GLU A 101 -4.41 10.18 -1.61
C GLU A 101 -4.63 10.90 -2.94
N TYR A 102 -3.77 11.86 -3.29
CA TYR A 102 -3.80 12.52 -4.59
C TYR A 102 -3.66 11.49 -5.74
N ALA A 103 -2.70 10.59 -5.63
CA ALA A 103 -2.46 9.53 -6.60
C ALA A 103 -3.64 8.57 -6.71
N ALA A 104 -4.18 8.10 -5.56
CA ALA A 104 -5.32 7.19 -5.52
C ALA A 104 -6.58 7.79 -6.16
N ARG A 105 -6.83 9.08 -5.95
CA ARG A 105 -7.97 9.78 -6.54
C ARG A 105 -7.89 9.91 -8.05
N GLY A 106 -6.71 9.96 -8.64
CA GLY A 106 -6.57 10.10 -10.09
C GLY A 106 -7.26 11.34 -10.65
N GLY A 107 -7.35 12.43 -9.88
CA GLY A 107 -8.04 13.67 -10.26
C GLY A 107 -9.53 13.71 -9.93
N THR A 108 -10.10 12.71 -9.23
CA THR A 108 -11.51 12.72 -8.81
C THR A 108 -11.68 13.22 -7.38
N GLU A 109 -12.88 13.69 -7.06
CA GLU A 109 -13.28 14.09 -5.68
C GLU A 109 -14.26 13.10 -5.04
N THR A 110 -14.63 12.04 -5.77
CA THR A 110 -15.57 11.01 -5.36
C THR A 110 -14.94 10.04 -4.34
N PRO A 111 -15.73 9.21 -3.63
CA PRO A 111 -15.19 8.22 -2.69
C PRO A 111 -14.18 7.26 -3.32
N TYR A 112 -14.37 6.91 -4.59
CA TYR A 112 -13.48 6.08 -5.40
C TYR A 112 -13.10 6.84 -6.68
N PHE A 113 -12.03 6.44 -7.36
CA PHE A 113 -11.66 7.00 -8.66
C PHE A 113 -12.55 6.50 -9.82
N PHE A 114 -13.47 5.58 -9.56
CA PHE A 114 -14.48 5.05 -10.48
C PHE A 114 -15.89 5.39 -9.98
N THR A 115 -16.90 5.18 -10.83
CA THR A 115 -18.29 5.56 -10.52
C THR A 115 -18.93 4.61 -9.51
N GLY A 116 -19.42 5.15 -8.39
CA GLY A 116 -20.13 4.41 -7.35
C GLY A 116 -19.90 4.99 -5.95
N ASN A 117 -20.73 4.58 -5.03
CA ASN A 117 -20.65 4.95 -3.62
C ASN A 117 -20.53 3.70 -2.75
N PRO A 118 -20.00 3.79 -1.51
CA PRO A 118 -19.87 2.64 -0.62
C PRO A 118 -21.17 1.83 -0.44
N LYS A 119 -22.32 2.52 -0.40
CA LYS A 119 -23.64 1.88 -0.27
C LYS A 119 -24.04 1.04 -1.47
N ASP A 120 -23.54 1.36 -2.65
CA ASP A 120 -23.85 0.64 -3.89
C ASP A 120 -23.16 -0.73 -3.94
N PHE A 121 -22.07 -0.88 -3.20
CA PHE A 121 -21.23 -2.09 -3.12
C PHE A 121 -21.46 -2.93 -1.85
N SER A 122 -22.30 -2.43 -0.92
CA SER A 122 -22.70 -3.17 0.27
C SER A 122 -23.71 -4.27 -0.06
N ASP A 123 -23.88 -5.24 0.84
CA ASP A 123 -24.85 -6.32 0.66
C ASP A 123 -26.31 -5.83 0.60
N GLN A 124 -26.59 -4.66 1.17
CA GLN A 124 -27.88 -3.97 1.06
C GLN A 124 -28.10 -3.31 -0.31
N GLY A 125 -27.05 -3.13 -1.10
CA GLY A 125 -27.10 -2.49 -2.42
C GLY A 125 -27.62 -3.38 -3.56
N PHE A 126 -27.95 -4.66 -3.29
CA PHE A 126 -28.39 -5.60 -4.32
C PHE A 126 -29.61 -5.10 -5.11
N TRP A 127 -30.59 -4.50 -4.46
CA TRP A 127 -31.78 -3.94 -5.10
C TRP A 127 -31.51 -2.67 -5.89
N ARG A 128 -30.50 -1.86 -5.52
CA ARG A 128 -30.13 -0.64 -6.24
C ARG A 128 -29.48 -0.92 -7.59
N LYS A 129 -28.72 -2.02 -7.71
CA LYS A 129 -28.14 -2.46 -8.99
C LYS A 129 -29.17 -2.68 -10.09
N PHE A 130 -30.41 -2.98 -9.75
CA PHE A 130 -31.48 -3.12 -10.73
C PHE A 130 -32.02 -1.78 -11.28
N PHE A 131 -31.78 -0.69 -10.57
CA PHE A 131 -32.37 0.63 -10.89
C PHE A 131 -31.33 1.68 -11.28
N ASP A 132 -30.03 1.45 -11.07
CA ASP A 132 -28.99 2.41 -11.37
C ASP A 132 -27.94 1.84 -12.35
N ALA A 133 -28.17 2.08 -13.65
CA ALA A 133 -27.35 1.56 -14.74
C ALA A 133 -25.99 2.28 -14.90
N LYS A 134 -25.60 3.17 -13.95
CA LYS A 134 -24.40 4.01 -14.06
C LYS A 134 -23.27 3.66 -13.08
N THR A 135 -23.45 2.61 -12.26
CA THR A 135 -22.43 2.22 -11.28
C THR A 135 -21.44 1.24 -11.90
N ASP A 136 -20.15 1.58 -11.86
CA ASP A 136 -19.09 0.68 -12.30
C ASP A 136 -19.04 -0.60 -11.42
N SER A 137 -18.53 -1.67 -11.99
CA SER A 137 -18.24 -2.87 -11.18
C SER A 137 -16.96 -2.63 -10.38
N ILE A 138 -17.06 -2.51 -9.06
CA ILE A 138 -15.91 -2.34 -8.18
C ILE A 138 -14.82 -3.39 -8.42
N GLY A 139 -15.21 -4.64 -8.67
CA GLY A 139 -14.27 -5.74 -8.96
C GLY A 139 -13.46 -5.58 -10.25
N SER A 140 -13.79 -4.59 -11.11
CA SER A 140 -12.97 -4.25 -12.27
C SER A 140 -11.77 -3.38 -11.92
N TYR A 141 -11.76 -2.77 -10.73
CA TYR A 141 -10.76 -1.77 -10.30
C TYR A 141 -10.05 -2.14 -9.01
N VAL A 142 -10.61 -3.07 -8.24
CA VAL A 142 -10.19 -3.34 -6.85
C VAL A 142 -10.18 -4.82 -6.55
N ILE A 143 -9.14 -5.29 -5.88
CA ILE A 143 -9.07 -6.61 -5.23
C ILE A 143 -9.46 -6.45 -3.76
N TYR A 144 -10.56 -7.08 -3.34
CA TYR A 144 -11.15 -6.92 -2.01
C TYR A 144 -11.85 -8.20 -1.54
N SER A 145 -12.50 -8.19 -0.38
CA SER A 145 -13.08 -9.36 0.26
C SER A 145 -13.97 -10.23 -0.65
N LYS A 146 -14.67 -9.65 -1.61
CA LYS A 146 -15.60 -10.39 -2.48
C LYS A 146 -14.96 -11.02 -3.72
N ASN A 147 -13.75 -10.64 -4.12
CA ASN A 147 -13.10 -11.17 -5.32
C ASN A 147 -11.66 -11.67 -5.13
N SER A 148 -11.05 -11.41 -3.98
CA SER A 148 -9.66 -11.75 -3.66
C SER A 148 -9.40 -13.25 -3.50
N LYS A 149 -10.44 -14.06 -3.22
CA LYS A 149 -10.29 -15.46 -2.78
C LYS A 149 -9.44 -15.57 -1.50
N ASN A 150 -9.55 -14.57 -0.63
CA ASN A 150 -8.85 -14.45 0.65
C ASN A 150 -7.32 -14.46 0.52
N LYS A 151 -6.78 -13.86 -0.54
CA LYS A 151 -5.34 -13.69 -0.77
C LYS A 151 -5.06 -12.53 -1.71
N THR A 152 -3.82 -12.02 -1.70
CA THR A 152 -3.37 -11.02 -2.67
C THR A 152 -3.49 -11.56 -4.10
N GLN A 153 -3.56 -10.67 -5.06
CA GLN A 153 -3.62 -11.00 -6.50
C GLN A 153 -2.54 -10.20 -7.24
N GLU A 154 -2.25 -10.63 -8.47
CA GLU A 154 -1.37 -9.90 -9.37
C GLU A 154 -2.03 -8.57 -9.81
N PRO A 155 -1.24 -7.49 -9.98
CA PRO A 155 -1.79 -6.16 -10.24
C PRO A 155 -2.51 -6.04 -11.60
N ASP A 156 -2.21 -6.91 -12.55
CA ASP A 156 -2.81 -6.86 -13.90
C ASP A 156 -4.28 -7.33 -13.95
N LEU A 157 -4.82 -7.82 -12.85
CA LEU A 157 -6.22 -8.26 -12.78
C LEU A 157 -7.22 -7.12 -12.65
N VAL A 158 -6.75 -5.89 -12.44
CA VAL A 158 -7.60 -4.70 -12.30
C VAL A 158 -7.21 -3.60 -13.30
N LYS A 159 -8.17 -2.72 -13.56
CA LYS A 159 -7.95 -1.52 -14.38
C LYS A 159 -7.22 -0.46 -13.56
N ALA A 160 -6.32 0.26 -14.23
CA ALA A 160 -5.65 1.41 -13.65
C ALA A 160 -6.62 2.57 -13.38
N ASN A 161 -6.24 3.44 -12.45
CA ASN A 161 -6.90 4.72 -12.25
C ASN A 161 -6.53 5.71 -13.40
N PRO A 162 -7.11 6.92 -13.43
CA PRO A 162 -6.81 7.89 -14.49
C PRO A 162 -5.34 8.32 -14.60
N PHE A 163 -4.53 8.11 -13.57
CA PHE A 163 -3.08 8.38 -13.61
C PHE A 163 -2.25 7.16 -14.03
N GLY A 164 -2.89 6.02 -14.35
CA GLY A 164 -2.22 4.80 -14.75
C GLY A 164 -1.84 3.87 -13.62
N LEU A 165 -2.20 4.18 -12.37
CA LEU A 165 -1.86 3.39 -11.19
C LEU A 165 -2.88 2.27 -10.95
N LYS A 166 -2.41 1.09 -10.57
CA LYS A 166 -3.23 -0.09 -10.27
C LYS A 166 -3.18 -0.41 -8.78
N ASN A 167 -4.26 -0.97 -8.26
CA ASN A 167 -4.39 -1.44 -6.86
C ASN A 167 -4.18 -0.38 -5.78
N MET A 168 -4.24 0.92 -6.11
CA MET A 168 -4.26 1.98 -5.09
C MET A 168 -5.37 1.75 -4.04
N LEU A 169 -6.39 0.97 -4.38
CA LEU A 169 -7.48 0.58 -3.48
C LEU A 169 -7.58 -0.95 -3.45
N GLY A 170 -7.48 -1.56 -2.27
CA GLY A 170 -7.53 -3.01 -2.07
C GLY A 170 -6.18 -3.71 -2.27
N ASN A 171 -6.20 -5.00 -2.46
CA ASN A 171 -5.07 -5.91 -2.57
C ASN A 171 -4.19 -5.91 -1.32
N VAL A 172 -3.33 -4.91 -1.11
CA VAL A 172 -2.55 -4.73 0.12
C VAL A 172 -2.66 -3.30 0.65
N MET A 173 -2.52 -3.15 1.96
CA MET A 173 -2.32 -1.83 2.58
C MET A 173 -0.94 -1.31 2.23
N GLU A 174 -0.84 -0.01 2.01
CA GLU A 174 0.39 0.66 1.60
C GLU A 174 0.86 1.64 2.66
N TYR A 175 2.13 1.55 3.04
CA TYR A 175 2.74 2.47 3.99
C TYR A 175 2.93 3.86 3.38
N CYS A 176 2.63 4.87 4.20
CA CYS A 176 3.00 6.26 3.97
C CYS A 176 4.17 6.68 4.87
N ALA A 177 4.83 7.77 4.50
CA ALA A 177 5.92 8.35 5.30
C ALA A 177 5.42 9.06 6.57
N ASP A 178 4.12 9.30 6.67
CA ASP A 178 3.49 10.02 7.77
C ASP A 178 3.27 9.16 8.99
N LYS A 179 3.44 9.77 10.16
CA LYS A 179 2.89 9.24 11.40
C LYS A 179 1.38 9.47 11.44
N TYR A 180 0.67 8.55 12.06
CA TYR A 180 -0.78 8.67 12.20
C TYR A 180 -1.17 9.71 13.26
N ASP A 181 -1.88 10.74 12.83
CA ASP A 181 -2.58 11.71 13.68
C ASP A 181 -4.01 11.86 13.15
N PRO A 182 -5.03 11.51 13.95
CA PRO A 182 -6.43 11.63 13.51
C PRO A 182 -6.83 13.07 13.18
N GLU A 183 -6.13 14.06 13.73
CA GLU A 183 -6.40 15.48 13.54
C GLU A 183 -5.47 16.16 12.52
N ALA A 184 -4.60 15.42 11.85
CA ALA A 184 -3.57 15.96 10.95
C ALA A 184 -4.15 16.99 9.95
N TYR A 185 -5.24 16.64 9.29
CA TYR A 185 -5.86 17.52 8.28
C TYR A 185 -6.56 18.73 8.90
N ALA A 186 -7.10 18.60 10.09
CA ALA A 186 -7.68 19.74 10.83
C ALA A 186 -6.59 20.72 11.27
N LYS A 187 -5.44 20.22 11.69
CA LYS A 187 -4.29 21.03 12.14
C LYS A 187 -3.55 21.69 10.97
N SER A 188 -3.41 20.99 9.86
CA SER A 188 -2.67 21.49 8.69
C SER A 188 -3.35 22.65 7.96
N GLY A 189 -4.66 22.79 8.11
CA GLY A 189 -5.44 23.80 7.40
C GLY A 189 -5.54 23.55 5.88
N SER A 190 -6.29 24.40 5.19
CA SER A 190 -6.57 24.24 3.75
C SER A 190 -5.40 24.65 2.83
N SER A 191 -4.36 25.31 3.34
CA SER A 191 -3.26 25.89 2.58
C SER A 191 -1.92 25.15 2.75
N ALA A 192 -1.89 23.98 3.37
CA ALA A 192 -0.66 23.21 3.53
C ALA A 192 -0.09 22.78 2.17
N THR A 193 1.22 22.93 2.01
CA THR A 193 1.98 22.44 0.84
C THR A 193 2.89 21.31 1.30
N ASP A 194 2.83 20.17 0.59
CA ASP A 194 3.59 18.95 0.86
C ASP A 194 3.56 18.57 2.36
N PRO A 195 2.36 18.44 2.98
CA PRO A 195 2.28 18.13 4.40
C PRO A 195 2.89 16.77 4.70
N LEU A 196 3.59 16.68 5.84
CA LEU A 196 4.16 15.46 6.39
C LEU A 196 4.05 15.51 7.91
N VAL A 197 3.45 14.49 8.49
CA VAL A 197 3.36 14.32 9.95
C VAL A 197 4.52 13.46 10.42
N THR A 198 5.40 14.03 11.26
CA THR A 198 6.59 13.33 11.75
C THR A 198 6.45 12.82 13.19
N GLU A 199 5.48 13.31 13.93
CA GLU A 199 5.26 12.99 15.35
C GLU A 199 4.13 11.96 15.51
N GLY A 200 4.37 10.91 16.27
CA GLY A 200 3.40 9.86 16.55
C GLY A 200 4.05 8.50 16.75
N THR A 201 3.29 7.52 17.20
CA THR A 201 3.76 6.14 17.43
C THR A 201 3.52 5.25 16.22
N GLU A 202 2.37 5.38 15.60
CA GLU A 202 1.93 4.55 14.48
C GLU A 202 2.22 5.21 13.13
N TRP A 203 2.32 4.40 12.09
CA TRP A 203 2.49 4.86 10.71
C TRP A 203 1.17 4.81 9.96
N VAL A 204 0.93 5.81 9.13
CA VAL A 204 -0.24 5.78 8.24
C VAL A 204 -0.13 4.63 7.26
N VAL A 205 -1.19 3.85 7.13
CA VAL A 205 -1.41 2.92 6.03
C VAL A 205 -2.69 3.29 5.28
N ARG A 206 -2.68 3.05 3.98
CA ARG A 206 -3.75 3.47 3.08
C ARG A 206 -4.17 2.33 2.14
N GLY A 207 -5.31 2.51 1.46
CA GLY A 207 -5.78 1.62 0.39
C GLY A 207 -6.68 0.48 0.84
N GLY A 208 -6.57 0.03 2.08
CA GLY A 208 -7.19 -1.22 2.52
C GLY A 208 -6.52 -2.44 1.87
N ASN A 209 -7.13 -3.62 1.96
CA ASN A 209 -6.51 -4.85 1.49
C ASN A 209 -7.51 -5.86 0.92
N TYR A 210 -7.02 -7.04 0.57
CA TYR A 210 -7.78 -8.15 -0.01
C TYR A 210 -8.92 -8.69 0.88
N THR A 211 -8.96 -8.35 2.18
CA THR A 211 -10.05 -8.73 3.11
C THR A 211 -10.99 -7.57 3.42
N SER A 212 -10.66 -6.35 3.00
CA SER A 212 -11.45 -5.16 3.30
C SER A 212 -12.79 -5.16 2.58
N ASP A 213 -13.78 -4.54 3.21
CA ASP A 213 -15.07 -4.25 2.57
C ASP A 213 -14.98 -2.98 1.72
N ALA A 214 -15.90 -2.84 0.77
CA ALA A 214 -15.91 -1.68 -0.13
C ALA A 214 -15.91 -0.33 0.61
N ALA A 215 -16.55 -0.24 1.77
CA ALA A 215 -16.60 0.99 2.56
C ALA A 215 -15.22 1.45 3.05
N ASP A 216 -14.29 0.51 3.28
CA ASP A 216 -12.95 0.78 3.80
C ASP A 216 -11.95 1.13 2.68
N LEU A 217 -12.34 0.89 1.42
CA LEU A 217 -11.53 1.12 0.23
C LEU A 217 -11.70 2.51 -0.39
N ARG A 218 -12.32 3.45 0.33
CA ARG A 218 -12.45 4.82 -0.17
C ARG A 218 -11.07 5.50 -0.23
N CYS A 219 -10.85 6.34 -1.24
CA CYS A 219 -9.59 7.11 -1.36
C CYS A 219 -9.23 7.86 -0.08
N ALA A 220 -10.23 8.29 0.71
CA ALA A 220 -10.04 9.02 1.97
C ALA A 220 -9.98 8.11 3.22
N SER A 221 -10.10 6.78 3.09
CA SER A 221 -9.97 5.88 4.25
C SER A 221 -8.53 5.88 4.76
N ARG A 222 -8.39 6.00 6.08
CA ARG A 222 -7.11 6.02 6.81
C ARG A 222 -7.07 4.87 7.79
N ASP A 223 -5.88 4.27 7.97
CA ASP A 223 -5.61 3.25 8.97
C ASP A 223 -4.15 3.38 9.47
N TYR A 224 -3.72 2.55 10.44
CA TYR A 224 -2.40 2.57 11.05
C TYR A 224 -1.97 1.22 11.62
#